data_0a681f29e87f49404d82f5ab9cb5451e
#
_entry.id   0a681f29e87f49404d82f5ab9cb5451e
#
_cell.length_a   1.000
_cell.length_b   1.000
_cell.length_c   1.000
_cell.angle_alpha   90.00
_cell.angle_beta   90.00
_cell.angle_gamma   90.00
#
_symmetry.space_group_name_H-M   'P 1'
#
loop_
_entity.id
_entity.type
_entity.pdbx_description
1 polymer ?
#
loop_
_entity_poly.entity_id
_entity_poly.type
_entity_poly.pdbx_seq_one_letter_code
_entity_poly.pdbx_strand_id
1 'polypeptide(L)'
;KTLTSTLTGIAQEEGFLDIEQPTSTYLGTGWTSAPPDKEALITVRNQLTMTSGLDDGVADSDCTDPACLVYLADAGTRWAYHNAAYTILDQVIANSTGQTFNSYFNARIRNPIGMDGLWLPIGYNNVYFSKARSMARYGLLALNNMVWGADTVLHDAAYFNAATTPSQTLNDSYGY
;
A
#
# COMPACT_ATOMS: atom_id res chain seq x y z
N LYS A 1 2.83 3.70 -5.77
CA LYS A 1 3.12 2.85 -4.61
C LYS A 1 3.55 3.65 -3.39
N THR A 2 4.59 4.46 -3.45
CA THR A 2 5.10 5.22 -2.30
C THR A 2 4.03 6.09 -1.60
N LEU A 3 3.12 6.75 -2.36
CA LEU A 3 2.00 7.50 -1.78
C LEU A 3 1.01 6.59 -1.05
N THR A 4 0.73 5.40 -1.62
CA THR A 4 -0.15 4.40 -0.99
C THR A 4 0.48 3.85 0.28
N SER A 5 1.78 3.53 0.27
CA SER A 5 2.52 3.10 1.46
C SER A 5 2.43 4.14 2.58
N THR A 6 2.73 5.41 2.29
CA THR A 6 2.62 6.49 3.29
C THR A 6 1.19 6.61 3.84
N LEU A 7 0.18 6.51 2.97
CA LEU A 7 -1.22 6.58 3.41
C LEU A 7 -1.62 5.37 4.28
N THR A 8 -1.08 4.19 3.99
CA THR A 8 -1.23 2.99 4.84
C THR A 8 -0.64 3.22 6.23
N GLY A 9 0.57 3.82 6.31
CA GLY A 9 1.21 4.16 7.57
C GLY A 9 0.39 5.15 8.40
N ILE A 10 -0.17 6.16 7.76
CA ILE A 10 -1.07 7.12 8.44
C ILE A 10 -2.34 6.40 8.95
N ALA A 11 -2.93 5.52 8.16
CA ALA A 11 -4.11 4.77 8.58
C ALA A 11 -3.80 3.82 9.76
N GLN A 12 -2.61 3.24 9.82
CA GLN A 12 -2.13 2.46 10.97
C GLN A 12 -1.96 3.34 12.20
N GLU A 13 -1.28 4.48 12.07
CA GLU A 13 -1.07 5.43 13.18
C GLU A 13 -2.39 5.94 13.76
N GLU A 14 -3.38 6.18 12.91
CA GLU A 14 -4.73 6.59 13.33
C GLU A 14 -5.57 5.42 13.90
N GLY A 15 -5.05 4.20 13.89
CA GLY A 15 -5.70 3.01 14.46
C GLY A 15 -6.79 2.41 13.56
N PHE A 16 -6.87 2.79 12.29
CA PHE A 16 -7.84 2.24 11.35
C PHE A 16 -7.45 0.86 10.83
N LEU A 17 -6.15 0.58 10.75
CA LEU A 17 -5.63 -0.72 10.35
C LEU A 17 -4.35 -1.06 11.13
N ASP A 18 -3.99 -2.34 11.08
CA ASP A 18 -2.72 -2.87 11.55
C ASP A 18 -2.13 -3.70 10.40
N ILE A 19 -0.94 -3.35 9.93
CA ILE A 19 -0.31 -4.01 8.78
C ILE A 19 0.05 -5.48 9.05
N GLU A 20 0.13 -5.88 10.31
CA GLU A 20 0.37 -7.28 10.70
C GLU A 20 -0.90 -8.14 10.65
N GLN A 21 -2.08 -7.53 10.54
CA GLN A 21 -3.33 -8.27 10.39
C GLN A 21 -3.47 -8.85 8.97
N PRO A 22 -4.15 -10.00 8.84
CA PRO A 22 -4.54 -10.53 7.54
C PRO A 22 -5.32 -9.50 6.71
N THR A 23 -5.02 -9.42 5.43
CA THR A 23 -5.74 -8.55 4.49
C THR A 23 -7.24 -8.83 4.48
N SER A 24 -7.63 -10.10 4.67
CA SER A 24 -9.03 -10.52 4.78
C SER A 24 -9.78 -9.89 5.97
N THR A 25 -9.07 -9.35 6.97
CA THR A 25 -9.69 -8.56 8.05
C THR A 25 -10.40 -7.31 7.50
N TYR A 26 -9.90 -6.74 6.44
CA TYR A 26 -10.40 -5.51 5.82
C TYR A 26 -11.22 -5.74 4.55
N LEU A 27 -10.91 -6.81 3.80
CA LEU A 27 -11.58 -7.12 2.53
C LEU A 27 -12.66 -8.20 2.65
N GLY A 28 -12.69 -8.95 3.75
CA GLY A 28 -13.42 -10.20 3.84
C GLY A 28 -12.64 -11.36 3.22
N THR A 29 -13.18 -12.57 3.33
CA THR A 29 -12.61 -13.79 2.73
C THR A 29 -12.97 -13.90 1.25
N GLY A 30 -12.10 -14.55 0.46
CA GLY A 30 -12.33 -14.76 -0.97
C GLY A 30 -11.91 -13.55 -1.82
N TRP A 31 -11.03 -12.70 -1.30
CA TRP A 31 -10.43 -11.61 -2.07
C TRP A 31 -9.32 -12.10 -3.02
N THR A 32 -8.93 -13.38 -2.88
CA THR A 32 -8.04 -14.10 -3.79
C THR A 32 -8.67 -15.42 -4.23
N SER A 33 -8.05 -16.13 -5.19
CA SER A 33 -8.35 -17.53 -5.50
C SER A 33 -7.47 -18.53 -4.74
N ALA A 34 -6.66 -18.05 -3.80
CA ALA A 34 -5.85 -18.90 -2.94
C ALA A 34 -6.73 -19.80 -2.05
N PRO A 35 -6.23 -20.97 -1.60
CA PRO A 35 -6.89 -21.72 -0.55
C PRO A 35 -7.14 -20.84 0.68
N PRO A 36 -8.30 -20.98 1.36
CA PRO A 36 -8.68 -20.09 2.46
C PRO A 36 -7.64 -20.01 3.61
N ASP A 37 -6.98 -21.12 3.91
CA ASP A 37 -5.92 -21.20 4.90
C ASP A 37 -4.66 -20.43 4.47
N LYS A 38 -4.41 -20.32 3.17
CA LYS A 38 -3.29 -19.55 2.59
C LYS A 38 -3.62 -18.08 2.48
N GLU A 39 -4.83 -17.75 2.03
CA GLU A 39 -5.31 -16.37 1.99
C GLU A 39 -5.27 -15.71 3.38
N ALA A 40 -5.68 -16.44 4.41
CA ALA A 40 -5.69 -15.96 5.80
C ALA A 40 -4.30 -15.60 6.36
N LEU A 41 -3.22 -16.05 5.72
CA LEU A 41 -1.84 -15.74 6.12
C LEU A 41 -1.28 -14.50 5.42
N ILE A 42 -1.95 -13.98 4.38
CA ILE A 42 -1.48 -12.81 3.65
C ILE A 42 -1.84 -11.55 4.45
N THR A 43 -0.84 -10.94 5.07
CA THR A 43 -1.00 -9.69 5.81
C THR A 43 -0.90 -8.47 4.89
N VAL A 44 -1.39 -7.32 5.36
CA VAL A 44 -1.19 -6.03 4.68
C VAL A 44 0.31 -5.74 4.50
N ARG A 45 1.13 -6.10 5.48
CA ARG A 45 2.59 -6.00 5.39
C ARG A 45 3.16 -6.83 4.23
N ASN A 46 2.67 -8.05 4.00
CA ASN A 46 3.12 -8.88 2.89
C ASN A 46 2.84 -8.22 1.53
N GLN A 47 1.75 -7.48 1.40
CA GLN A 47 1.45 -6.71 0.18
C GLN A 47 2.40 -5.52 0.04
N LEU A 48 2.64 -4.74 1.10
CA LEU A 48 3.57 -3.61 1.12
C LEU A 48 4.99 -4.04 0.74
N THR A 49 5.46 -5.18 1.26
CA THR A 49 6.82 -5.70 1.05
C THR A 49 6.97 -6.55 -0.21
N MET A 50 5.93 -6.72 -1.02
CA MET A 50 5.94 -7.59 -2.20
C MET A 50 6.23 -9.07 -1.88
N THR A 51 5.73 -9.53 -0.74
CA THR A 51 5.91 -10.92 -0.27
C THR A 51 4.59 -11.65 -0.05
N SER A 52 3.54 -11.26 -0.76
CA SER A 52 2.20 -11.87 -0.64
C SER A 52 2.17 -13.37 -1.00
N GLY A 53 3.12 -13.83 -1.81
CA GLY A 53 3.14 -15.20 -2.32
C GLY A 53 2.17 -15.45 -3.46
N LEU A 54 1.44 -14.43 -3.93
CA LEU A 54 0.58 -14.53 -5.11
C LEU A 54 1.41 -14.57 -6.40
N ASP A 55 0.86 -15.21 -7.43
CA ASP A 55 1.52 -15.44 -8.71
C ASP A 55 1.57 -14.15 -9.55
N ASP A 56 2.76 -13.59 -9.71
CA ASP A 56 3.04 -12.43 -10.56
C ASP A 56 3.20 -12.79 -12.04
N GLY A 57 3.21 -14.09 -12.37
CA GLY A 57 3.30 -14.63 -13.74
C GLY A 57 1.95 -14.85 -14.43
N VAL A 58 0.83 -14.45 -13.81
CA VAL A 58 -0.50 -14.52 -14.44
C VAL A 58 -0.58 -13.66 -15.70
N ALA A 59 -1.51 -13.97 -16.60
CA ALA A 59 -1.63 -13.31 -17.91
C ALA A 59 -1.82 -11.78 -17.81
N ASP A 60 -2.52 -11.29 -16.79
CA ASP A 60 -2.67 -9.87 -16.46
C ASP A 60 -2.25 -9.64 -15.01
N SER A 61 -1.01 -9.24 -14.82
CA SER A 61 -0.41 -8.98 -13.49
C SER A 61 -0.97 -7.72 -12.80
N ASP A 62 -1.80 -6.93 -13.47
CA ASP A 62 -2.49 -5.78 -12.90
C ASP A 62 -3.92 -6.11 -12.44
N CYS A 63 -4.47 -7.26 -12.86
CA CYS A 63 -5.83 -7.68 -12.56
C CYS A 63 -6.02 -7.94 -11.05
N THR A 64 -6.90 -7.14 -10.42
CA THR A 64 -7.22 -7.23 -8.99
C THR A 64 -8.44 -8.10 -8.68
N ASP A 65 -9.07 -8.71 -9.69
CA ASP A 65 -10.16 -9.63 -9.47
C ASP A 65 -9.67 -10.89 -8.72
N PRO A 66 -10.45 -11.48 -7.82
CA PRO A 66 -10.02 -12.65 -7.05
C PRO A 66 -9.48 -13.79 -7.91
N ALA A 67 -10.06 -14.02 -9.10
CA ALA A 67 -9.63 -15.05 -10.02
C ALA A 67 -8.21 -14.87 -10.57
N CYS A 68 -7.69 -13.63 -10.58
CA CYS A 68 -6.34 -13.29 -11.03
C CYS A 68 -5.30 -13.38 -9.90
N LEU A 69 -5.75 -13.29 -8.65
CA LEU A 69 -4.90 -13.30 -7.46
C LEU A 69 -4.66 -14.76 -7.03
N VAL A 70 -3.82 -15.46 -7.79
CA VAL A 70 -3.59 -16.90 -7.68
C VAL A 70 -2.49 -17.19 -6.67
N TYR A 71 -2.67 -18.24 -5.84
CA TYR A 71 -1.64 -18.72 -4.92
C TYR A 71 -0.48 -19.36 -5.68
N LEU A 72 0.75 -18.98 -5.31
CA LEU A 72 1.98 -19.61 -5.81
C LEU A 72 2.89 -20.10 -4.68
N ALA A 73 3.01 -19.32 -3.60
CA ALA A 73 3.88 -19.63 -2.47
C ALA A 73 3.26 -19.11 -1.16
N ASP A 74 3.72 -19.59 -0.03
CA ASP A 74 3.27 -19.08 1.27
C ASP A 74 3.71 -17.61 1.46
N ALA A 75 2.84 -16.82 2.05
CA ALA A 75 3.12 -15.43 2.36
C ALA A 75 4.41 -15.28 3.17
N GLY A 76 5.26 -14.32 2.82
CA GLY A 76 6.55 -14.09 3.45
C GLY A 76 7.69 -15.01 2.97
N THR A 77 7.46 -15.97 2.07
CA THR A 77 8.50 -16.93 1.63
C THR A 77 9.09 -16.62 0.26
N ARG A 78 8.44 -15.75 -0.51
CA ARG A 78 8.88 -15.34 -1.84
C ARG A 78 8.71 -13.84 -2.01
N TRP A 79 9.72 -13.17 -2.56
CA TRP A 79 9.61 -11.80 -3.03
C TRP A 79 9.31 -11.79 -4.53
N ALA A 80 8.29 -11.03 -4.94
CA ALA A 80 8.00 -10.77 -6.35
C ALA A 80 7.26 -9.46 -6.50
N TYR A 81 7.72 -8.60 -7.40
CA TYR A 81 7.05 -7.34 -7.70
C TYR A 81 5.70 -7.63 -8.38
N HIS A 82 4.62 -7.52 -7.64
CA HIS A 82 3.27 -7.85 -8.09
C HIS A 82 2.34 -6.64 -7.96
N ASN A 83 1.97 -6.04 -9.10
CA ASN A 83 1.17 -4.83 -9.13
C ASN A 83 -0.21 -5.02 -8.49
N ALA A 84 -0.95 -6.05 -8.91
CA ALA A 84 -2.31 -6.27 -8.42
C ALA A 84 -2.37 -6.42 -6.90
N ALA A 85 -1.48 -7.25 -6.32
CA ALA A 85 -1.41 -7.46 -4.87
C ALA A 85 -1.13 -6.16 -4.09
N TYR A 86 -0.39 -5.22 -4.69
CA TYR A 86 -0.15 -3.91 -4.08
C TYR A 86 -1.32 -2.95 -4.30
N THR A 87 -1.89 -2.92 -5.49
CA THR A 87 -2.99 -2.01 -5.88
C THR A 87 -4.22 -2.21 -4.99
N ILE A 88 -4.49 -3.45 -4.56
CA ILE A 88 -5.63 -3.77 -3.71
C ILE A 88 -5.55 -3.11 -2.31
N LEU A 89 -4.40 -2.58 -1.91
CA LEU A 89 -4.25 -1.77 -0.69
C LEU A 89 -5.15 -0.53 -0.71
N ASP A 90 -5.53 -0.03 -1.88
CA ASP A 90 -6.48 1.07 -2.00
C ASP A 90 -7.84 0.71 -1.39
N GLN A 91 -8.29 -0.54 -1.60
CA GLN A 91 -9.53 -1.06 -1.02
C GLN A 91 -9.37 -1.33 0.48
N VAL A 92 -8.21 -1.84 0.91
CA VAL A 92 -7.89 -2.02 2.33
C VAL A 92 -8.01 -0.70 3.08
N ILE A 93 -7.40 0.38 2.56
CA ILE A 93 -7.47 1.72 3.14
C ILE A 93 -8.92 2.23 3.15
N ALA A 94 -9.64 2.09 2.04
CA ALA A 94 -11.01 2.57 1.95
C ALA A 94 -11.93 1.86 2.95
N ASN A 95 -11.84 0.54 3.05
CA ASN A 95 -12.68 -0.25 3.95
C ASN A 95 -12.33 -0.01 5.42
N SER A 96 -11.05 0.06 5.76
CA SER A 96 -10.60 0.28 7.15
C SER A 96 -10.96 1.68 7.66
N THR A 97 -10.84 2.70 6.80
CA THR A 97 -11.11 4.10 7.20
C THR A 97 -12.58 4.50 7.06
N GLY A 98 -13.39 3.72 6.31
CA GLY A 98 -14.76 4.10 5.95
C GLY A 98 -14.83 5.31 5.00
N GLN A 99 -13.73 5.68 4.35
CA GLN A 99 -13.62 6.79 3.41
C GLN A 99 -13.18 6.29 2.04
N THR A 100 -13.50 7.02 0.98
CA THR A 100 -12.87 6.71 -0.30
C THR A 100 -11.36 6.95 -0.22
N PHE A 101 -10.57 6.14 -0.90
CA PHE A 101 -9.11 6.30 -0.97
C PHE A 101 -8.71 7.74 -1.32
N ASN A 102 -9.36 8.33 -2.33
CA ASN A 102 -9.10 9.70 -2.77
C ASN A 102 -9.42 10.74 -1.69
N SER A 103 -10.51 10.59 -0.97
CA SER A 103 -10.89 11.51 0.10
C SER A 103 -9.87 11.47 1.23
N TYR A 104 -9.50 10.26 1.66
CA TYR A 104 -8.53 10.07 2.73
C TYR A 104 -7.14 10.58 2.32
N PHE A 105 -6.66 10.25 1.12
CA PHE A 105 -5.40 10.77 0.58
C PHE A 105 -5.39 12.31 0.52
N ASN A 106 -6.47 12.92 0.03
CA ASN A 106 -6.56 14.37 -0.06
C ASN A 106 -6.45 15.02 1.32
N ALA A 107 -7.14 14.46 2.32
CA ALA A 107 -7.15 15.00 3.66
C ALA A 107 -5.81 14.83 4.39
N ARG A 108 -5.12 13.71 4.20
CA ARG A 108 -3.95 13.35 5.00
C ARG A 108 -2.60 13.70 4.34
N ILE A 109 -2.53 13.73 3.03
CA ILE A 109 -1.26 13.99 2.31
C ILE A 109 -1.39 15.22 1.40
N ARG A 110 -2.32 15.17 0.43
CA ARG A 110 -2.38 16.17 -0.64
C ARG A 110 -2.55 17.60 -0.11
N ASN A 111 -3.59 17.83 0.69
CA ASN A 111 -3.92 19.17 1.18
C ASN A 111 -2.89 19.70 2.19
N PRO A 112 -2.45 18.93 3.21
CA PRO A 112 -1.45 19.40 4.17
C PRO A 112 -0.17 19.91 3.52
N ILE A 113 0.33 19.25 2.49
CA ILE A 113 1.58 19.66 1.82
C ILE A 113 1.37 20.49 0.56
N GLY A 114 0.11 20.84 0.24
CA GLY A 114 -0.24 21.70 -0.90
C GLY A 114 0.07 21.05 -2.26
N MET A 115 -0.13 19.74 -2.41
CA MET A 115 -0.01 19.07 -3.72
C MET A 115 -1.23 19.37 -4.58
N ASP A 116 -0.99 19.47 -5.90
CA ASP A 116 -2.03 19.38 -6.93
C ASP A 116 -2.07 17.95 -7.47
N GLY A 117 -3.21 17.56 -8.00
CA GLY A 117 -3.38 16.29 -8.70
C GLY A 117 -4.59 15.51 -8.22
N LEU A 118 -4.81 14.38 -8.87
CA LEU A 118 -5.92 13.48 -8.57
C LEU A 118 -5.56 12.04 -8.95
N TRP A 119 -6.19 11.11 -8.26
CA TRP A 119 -6.15 9.70 -8.61
C TRP A 119 -7.21 9.40 -9.67
N LEU A 120 -6.80 8.67 -10.71
CA LEU A 120 -7.69 8.20 -11.78
C LEU A 120 -7.50 6.71 -11.99
N PRO A 121 -8.61 5.96 -12.14
CA PRO A 121 -8.50 4.54 -12.50
C PRO A 121 -8.03 4.41 -13.96
N ILE A 122 -7.04 3.56 -14.19
CA ILE A 122 -6.56 3.15 -15.51
C ILE A 122 -6.50 1.62 -15.51
N GLY A 123 -7.50 0.99 -16.13
CA GLY A 123 -7.72 -0.45 -15.96
C GLY A 123 -7.92 -0.78 -14.49
N TYR A 124 -7.16 -1.73 -13.98
CA TYR A 124 -7.18 -2.10 -12.56
C TYR A 124 -6.38 -1.14 -11.67
N ASN A 125 -5.47 -0.36 -12.23
CA ASN A 125 -4.58 0.49 -11.45
C ASN A 125 -5.25 1.83 -11.10
N ASN A 126 -4.97 2.33 -9.92
CA ASN A 126 -5.28 3.69 -9.51
C ASN A 126 -3.99 4.53 -9.62
N VAL A 127 -3.99 5.51 -10.51
CA VAL A 127 -2.80 6.28 -10.88
C VAL A 127 -2.95 7.74 -10.45
N TYR A 128 -1.95 8.26 -9.75
CA TYR A 128 -1.92 9.66 -9.34
C TYR A 128 -1.35 10.54 -10.44
N PHE A 129 -2.19 11.37 -11.04
CA PHE A 129 -1.80 12.39 -12.01
C PHE A 129 -1.49 13.69 -11.30
N SER A 130 -0.28 14.18 -11.48
CA SER A 130 0.20 15.36 -10.77
C SER A 130 1.26 16.11 -11.57
N LYS A 131 1.63 17.30 -11.07
CA LYS A 131 2.73 18.10 -11.62
C LYS A 131 4.04 17.73 -10.92
N ALA A 132 5.17 17.90 -11.62
CA ALA A 132 6.52 17.69 -11.06
C ALA A 132 6.74 18.44 -9.74
N ARG A 133 6.22 19.67 -9.63
CA ARG A 133 6.31 20.46 -8.39
C ARG A 133 5.62 19.79 -7.19
N SER A 134 4.47 19.17 -7.42
CA SER A 134 3.74 18.46 -6.38
C SER A 134 4.47 17.20 -5.93
N MET A 135 5.04 16.46 -6.88
CA MET A 135 5.88 15.29 -6.55
C MET A 135 7.16 15.70 -5.81
N ALA A 136 7.75 16.86 -6.16
CA ALA A 136 8.88 17.41 -5.42
C ALA A 136 8.51 17.78 -3.97
N ARG A 137 7.29 18.29 -3.72
CA ARG A 137 6.79 18.53 -2.34
C ARG A 137 6.75 17.24 -1.53
N TYR A 138 6.25 16.16 -2.10
CA TYR A 138 6.26 14.85 -1.46
C TYR A 138 7.70 14.36 -1.21
N GLY A 139 8.60 14.52 -2.17
CA GLY A 139 10.04 14.22 -1.99
C GLY A 139 10.65 15.01 -0.83
N LEU A 140 10.35 16.31 -0.71
CA LEU A 140 10.80 17.14 0.41
C LEU A 140 10.20 16.69 1.75
N LEU A 141 8.93 16.29 1.78
CA LEU A 141 8.29 15.72 2.97
C LEU A 141 9.04 14.47 3.44
N ALA A 142 9.34 13.54 2.51
CA ALA A 142 10.07 12.32 2.82
C ALA A 142 11.51 12.61 3.31
N LEU A 143 12.23 13.51 2.65
CA LEU A 143 13.57 13.94 3.07
C LEU A 143 13.58 14.60 4.45
N ASN A 144 12.48 15.22 4.84
CA ASN A 144 12.31 15.85 6.15
C ASN A 144 11.57 14.95 7.16
N ASN A 145 11.72 13.63 7.02
CA ASN A 145 11.13 12.63 7.94
C ASN A 145 9.64 12.86 8.21
N MET A 146 8.87 13.07 7.14
CA MET A 146 7.43 13.30 7.17
C MET A 146 6.97 14.57 7.91
N VAL A 147 7.85 15.55 8.09
CA VAL A 147 7.53 16.87 8.65
C VAL A 147 7.38 17.90 7.54
N TRP A 148 6.28 18.67 7.56
CA TRP A 148 5.98 19.75 6.63
C TRP A 148 5.67 21.06 7.38
N GLY A 149 6.62 21.98 7.38
CA GLY A 149 6.51 23.21 8.18
C GLY A 149 6.49 22.91 9.68
N ALA A 150 5.39 23.22 10.34
CA ALA A 150 5.19 22.93 11.75
C ALA A 150 4.43 21.60 12.00
N ASP A 151 3.93 20.96 10.94
CA ASP A 151 3.07 19.79 11.05
C ASP A 151 3.83 18.50 10.70
N THR A 152 3.55 17.42 11.42
CA THR A 152 4.02 16.09 11.08
C THR A 152 2.90 15.33 10.39
N VAL A 153 3.17 14.81 9.19
CA VAL A 153 2.19 14.10 8.36
C VAL A 153 2.11 12.62 8.74
N LEU A 154 3.21 12.03 9.15
CA LEU A 154 3.30 10.67 9.68
C LEU A 154 4.26 10.68 10.86
N HIS A 155 3.76 10.37 12.08
CA HIS A 155 4.56 10.39 13.32
C HIS A 155 5.24 9.06 13.60
N ASP A 156 4.73 7.95 13.06
CA ASP A 156 5.33 6.63 13.24
C ASP A 156 6.66 6.53 12.50
N ALA A 157 7.73 6.93 13.19
CA ALA A 157 9.09 6.87 12.66
C ALA A 157 9.56 5.44 12.38
N ALA A 158 9.06 4.43 13.12
CA ALA A 158 9.41 3.03 12.89
C ALA A 158 8.80 2.54 11.57
N TYR A 159 7.52 2.86 11.31
CA TYR A 159 6.89 2.57 10.03
C TYR A 159 7.62 3.28 8.87
N PHE A 160 7.90 4.58 9.01
CA PHE A 160 8.60 5.33 7.95
C PHE A 160 9.98 4.75 7.66
N ASN A 161 10.74 4.38 8.69
CA ASN A 161 12.03 3.72 8.52
C ASN A 161 11.88 2.38 7.78
N ALA A 162 10.93 1.53 8.16
CA ALA A 162 10.67 0.27 7.46
C ALA A 162 10.21 0.48 6.01
N ALA A 163 9.48 1.56 5.72
CA ALA A 163 9.06 1.90 4.36
C ALA A 163 10.22 2.35 3.45
N THR A 164 11.27 2.95 4.02
CA THR A 164 12.39 3.56 3.29
C THR A 164 13.70 2.76 3.36
N THR A 165 13.72 1.65 4.09
CA THR A 165 14.85 0.72 4.18
C THR A 165 14.41 -0.70 3.84
N PRO A 166 15.32 -1.67 3.63
CA PRO A 166 14.93 -3.06 3.48
C PRO A 166 14.16 -3.55 4.69
N SER A 167 12.91 -3.97 4.48
CA SER A 167 11.97 -4.34 5.56
C SER A 167 11.65 -5.84 5.60
N GLN A 168 12.30 -6.61 4.74
CA GLN A 168 12.24 -8.07 4.67
C GLN A 168 13.60 -8.63 4.18
N THR A 169 13.82 -9.92 4.33
CA THR A 169 15.14 -10.55 4.10
C THR A 169 15.30 -11.19 2.71
N LEU A 170 14.26 -11.18 1.89
CA LEU A 170 14.24 -11.82 0.56
C LEU A 170 14.75 -10.90 -0.55
N ASN A 171 14.64 -9.59 -0.35
CA ASN A 171 15.17 -8.55 -1.24
C ASN A 171 15.67 -7.37 -0.38
N ASP A 172 16.98 -7.24 -0.28
CA ASP A 172 17.66 -6.21 0.53
C ASP A 172 17.61 -4.79 -0.04
N SER A 173 16.91 -4.61 -1.15
CA SER A 173 16.74 -3.32 -1.83
C SER A 173 15.30 -2.80 -1.79
N TYR A 174 14.38 -3.48 -1.07
CA TYR A 174 12.95 -3.13 -1.08
C TYR A 174 12.39 -2.93 0.33
N GLY A 175 11.78 -1.74 0.56
CA GLY A 175 11.00 -1.40 1.74
C GLY A 175 9.49 -1.70 1.54
N TYR A 176 8.63 -0.67 1.71
CA TYR A 176 7.18 -0.76 1.50
C TYR A 176 6.74 -0.11 0.19
#